data_4400416d7809edb345bc6f49a953b909
#
_entry.id   4400416d7809edb345bc6f49a953b909
#
_cell.length_a   1.000
_cell.length_b   1.000
_cell.length_c   1.000
_cell.angle_alpha   90.00
_cell.angle_beta   90.00
_cell.angle_gamma   90.00
#
_symmetry.space_group_name_H-M   'P 1'
#
loop_
_entity.id
_entity.type
_entity.pdbx_description
1 polymer ?
#
loop_
_entity_poly.entity_id
_entity_poly.type
_entity_poly.pdbx_seq_one_letter_code
_entity_poly.pdbx_strand_id
1 'polypeptide(L)'
;IRIDGVASMLYLDYGKQPGTWTPNMYGGNENLDAIEFLKTMNKYIAKRGDGCFTIAEESSGWFGVTAADNDDPLMFTYKQNNCWTKDFLEFMGTDPLFRKGEYDKLTYGMLYNYGEDFMLSLNHDDFREKAFVDMVSGSDEKAHLSDIKAALGFMYAHPGSKMFAAGQDAGLEKFMSEL
;
A
#
# COMPACT_ATOMS: atom_id res chain seq x y z
N ILE A 1 -7.92 5.47 10.59
CA ILE A 1 -8.89 4.51 10.02
C ILE A 1 -8.35 4.04 8.68
N ARG A 2 -8.13 2.72 8.50
CA ARG A 2 -7.77 2.14 7.21
C ARG A 2 -9.02 1.54 6.57
N ILE A 3 -9.23 1.86 5.30
CA ILE A 3 -10.27 1.25 4.45
C ILE A 3 -9.57 0.30 3.50
N ASP A 4 -9.94 -0.96 3.59
CA ASP A 4 -9.37 -2.04 2.80
C ASP A 4 -10.19 -2.26 1.52
N GLY A 5 -9.50 -2.64 0.43
CA GLY A 5 -10.16 -2.96 -0.84
C GLY A 5 -10.94 -1.80 -1.47
N VAL A 6 -10.46 -0.57 -1.38
CA VAL A 6 -11.15 0.62 -1.90
C VAL A 6 -11.48 0.47 -3.39
N ALA A 7 -10.62 -0.18 -4.17
CA ALA A 7 -10.90 -0.50 -5.58
C ALA A 7 -12.23 -1.24 -5.76
N SER A 8 -12.57 -2.17 -4.87
CA SER A 8 -13.84 -2.92 -4.93
C SER A 8 -15.07 -2.05 -4.63
N MET A 9 -14.89 -0.92 -3.96
CA MET A 9 -15.95 0.06 -3.73
C MET A 9 -16.10 1.00 -4.94
N LEU A 10 -15.00 1.38 -5.58
CA LEU A 10 -14.98 2.37 -6.66
C LEU A 10 -15.58 1.85 -7.95
N TYR A 11 -15.51 0.55 -8.22
CA TYR A 11 -15.90 -0.01 -9.52
C TYR A 11 -17.01 -1.05 -9.42
N LEU A 12 -18.06 -0.84 -10.22
CA LEU A 12 -19.23 -1.71 -10.33
C LEU A 12 -18.90 -3.09 -10.93
N ASP A 13 -17.86 -3.15 -11.74
CA ASP A 13 -17.37 -4.36 -12.42
C ASP A 13 -16.21 -5.05 -11.71
N TYR A 14 -15.77 -4.56 -10.54
CA TYR A 14 -14.66 -5.14 -9.81
C TYR A 14 -14.88 -6.63 -9.52
N GLY A 15 -13.97 -7.48 -10.01
CA GLY A 15 -14.03 -8.93 -9.86
C GLY A 15 -15.18 -9.63 -10.60
N LYS A 16 -15.94 -8.93 -11.46
CA LYS A 16 -17.07 -9.49 -12.19
C LYS A 16 -16.71 -9.84 -13.64
N GLN A 17 -17.43 -10.81 -14.19
CA GLN A 17 -17.30 -11.17 -15.58
C GLN A 17 -17.94 -10.11 -16.51
N PRO A 18 -17.42 -9.89 -17.72
CA PRO A 18 -18.03 -9.00 -18.68
C PRO A 18 -19.52 -9.32 -18.90
N GLY A 19 -20.38 -8.30 -18.86
CA GLY A 19 -21.83 -8.43 -19.02
C GLY A 19 -22.60 -8.89 -17.78
N THR A 20 -21.95 -9.09 -16.62
CA THR A 20 -22.61 -9.50 -15.37
C THR A 20 -22.82 -8.35 -14.38
N TRP A 21 -22.50 -7.14 -14.78
CA TRP A 21 -22.66 -5.93 -13.97
C TRP A 21 -23.49 -4.90 -14.72
N THR A 22 -24.06 -3.95 -13.99
CA THR A 22 -24.89 -2.87 -14.58
C THR A 22 -24.10 -1.57 -14.53
N PRO A 23 -23.93 -0.88 -15.67
CA PRO A 23 -23.31 0.45 -15.71
C PRO A 23 -24.04 1.48 -14.87
N ASN A 24 -23.32 2.51 -14.45
CA ASN A 24 -23.92 3.68 -13.81
C ASN A 24 -24.79 4.48 -14.79
N MET A 25 -25.47 5.53 -14.29
CA MET A 25 -26.39 6.35 -15.09
C MET A 25 -25.74 7.07 -16.30
N TYR A 26 -24.41 7.14 -16.32
CA TYR A 26 -23.62 7.72 -17.42
C TYR A 26 -23.00 6.65 -18.35
N GLY A 27 -23.26 5.38 -18.09
CA GLY A 27 -22.73 4.25 -18.87
C GLY A 27 -21.34 3.80 -18.46
N GLY A 28 -20.75 4.37 -17.42
CA GLY A 28 -19.44 4.01 -16.88
C GLY A 28 -19.51 2.89 -15.84
N ASN A 29 -18.33 2.45 -15.38
CA ASN A 29 -18.18 1.41 -14.38
C ASN A 29 -17.92 1.96 -12.97
N GLU A 30 -17.84 3.28 -12.79
CA GLU A 30 -17.65 3.91 -11.50
C GLU A 30 -18.91 3.73 -10.63
N ASN A 31 -18.72 3.37 -9.38
CA ASN A 31 -19.76 3.32 -8.37
C ASN A 31 -19.94 4.71 -7.73
N LEU A 32 -20.81 5.52 -8.31
CA LEU A 32 -20.99 6.92 -7.93
C LEU A 32 -21.41 7.07 -6.47
N ASP A 33 -22.26 6.19 -5.95
CA ASP A 33 -22.73 6.23 -4.56
C ASP A 33 -21.60 5.94 -3.57
N ALA A 34 -20.75 4.96 -3.88
CA ALA A 34 -19.60 4.65 -3.04
C ALA A 34 -18.54 5.76 -3.07
N ILE A 35 -18.31 6.37 -4.24
CA ILE A 35 -17.41 7.52 -4.38
C ILE A 35 -17.90 8.69 -3.50
N GLU A 36 -19.17 9.05 -3.58
CA GLU A 36 -19.74 10.13 -2.77
C GLU A 36 -19.71 9.79 -1.26
N PHE A 37 -19.98 8.53 -0.91
CA PHE A 37 -19.84 8.06 0.47
C PHE A 37 -18.40 8.26 1.00
N LEU A 38 -17.38 7.83 0.25
CA LEU A 38 -15.97 7.96 0.65
C LEU A 38 -15.56 9.42 0.82
N LYS A 39 -15.95 10.29 -0.12
CA LYS A 39 -15.70 11.73 -0.04
C LYS A 39 -16.36 12.36 1.19
N THR A 40 -17.64 12.05 1.42
CA THR A 40 -18.39 12.56 2.57
C THR A 40 -17.79 12.09 3.89
N MET A 41 -17.44 10.81 3.99
CA MET A 41 -16.78 10.23 5.16
C MET A 41 -15.46 10.95 5.46
N ASN A 42 -14.58 11.08 4.45
CA ASN A 42 -13.28 11.72 4.62
C ASN A 42 -13.39 13.21 5.00
N LYS A 43 -14.31 13.95 4.36
CA LYS A 43 -14.62 15.35 4.74
C LYS A 43 -15.09 15.45 6.19
N TYR A 44 -15.95 14.53 6.63
CA TYR A 44 -16.44 14.51 8.02
C TYR A 44 -15.31 14.25 9.02
N ILE A 45 -14.44 13.26 8.73
CA ILE A 45 -13.29 12.92 9.59
C ILE A 45 -12.33 14.10 9.67
N ALA A 46 -11.97 14.70 8.53
CA ALA A 46 -11.10 15.88 8.50
C ALA A 46 -11.66 17.06 9.29
N LYS A 47 -12.99 17.29 9.23
CA LYS A 47 -13.68 18.36 9.96
C LYS A 47 -13.63 18.18 11.48
N ARG A 48 -13.50 16.97 11.99
CA ARG A 48 -13.42 16.72 13.43
C ARG A 48 -12.19 17.37 14.08
N GLY A 49 -11.07 17.42 13.37
CA GLY A 49 -9.86 18.08 13.86
C GLY A 49 -9.24 17.42 15.11
N ASP A 50 -9.57 16.16 15.40
CA ASP A 50 -9.15 15.40 16.58
C ASP A 50 -7.87 14.53 16.32
N GLY A 51 -7.22 14.74 15.18
CA GLY A 51 -6.03 13.98 14.78
C GLY A 51 -6.35 12.62 14.11
N CYS A 52 -7.63 12.28 13.94
CA CYS A 52 -8.01 11.10 13.18
C CYS A 52 -7.70 11.31 11.69
N PHE A 53 -7.11 10.30 11.05
CA PHE A 53 -6.80 10.30 9.62
C PHE A 53 -7.27 9.00 8.96
N THR A 54 -7.35 9.03 7.62
CA THR A 54 -7.80 7.90 6.81
C THR A 54 -6.71 7.42 5.87
N ILE A 55 -6.66 6.10 5.66
CA ILE A 55 -5.73 5.43 4.76
C ILE A 55 -6.54 4.59 3.79
N ALA A 56 -6.33 4.77 2.50
CA ALA A 56 -6.91 3.91 1.46
C ALA A 56 -5.94 2.77 1.11
N GLU A 57 -6.40 1.53 1.19
CA GLU A 57 -5.82 0.44 0.41
C GLU A 57 -6.51 0.46 -0.96
N GLU A 58 -5.82 1.00 -1.97
CA GLU A 58 -6.34 1.20 -3.32
C GLU A 58 -5.28 0.77 -4.34
N SER A 59 -5.58 -0.26 -5.10
CA SER A 59 -4.66 -0.94 -6.03
C SER A 59 -5.04 -0.84 -7.51
N SER A 60 -6.16 -0.17 -7.83
CA SER A 60 -6.63 -0.06 -9.22
C SER A 60 -5.96 1.05 -10.03
N GLY A 61 -5.22 1.93 -9.38
CA GLY A 61 -4.65 3.11 -10.03
C GLY A 61 -5.62 4.28 -10.16
N TRP A 62 -6.70 4.32 -9.34
CA TRP A 62 -7.56 5.48 -9.25
C TRP A 62 -6.76 6.74 -8.94
N PHE A 63 -6.94 7.78 -9.75
CA PHE A 63 -6.25 9.05 -9.59
C PHE A 63 -6.98 9.95 -8.59
N GLY A 64 -6.24 10.60 -7.68
CA GLY A 64 -6.82 11.51 -6.69
C GLY A 64 -7.47 10.77 -5.52
N VAL A 65 -6.85 9.73 -5.02
CA VAL A 65 -7.24 9.07 -3.77
C VAL A 65 -7.02 10.01 -2.59
N THR A 66 -5.88 10.70 -2.57
CA THR A 66 -5.58 11.77 -1.62
C THR A 66 -5.91 13.14 -2.22
N ALA A 67 -5.74 14.22 -1.47
CA ALA A 67 -6.11 15.56 -1.94
C ALA A 67 -5.07 16.22 -2.89
N ALA A 68 -3.98 15.52 -3.22
CA ALA A 68 -2.92 16.07 -4.05
C ALA A 68 -3.42 16.31 -5.49
N ASP A 69 -3.27 17.53 -5.97
CA ASP A 69 -3.40 17.99 -7.38
C ASP A 69 -4.61 17.46 -8.19
N ASN A 70 -5.74 17.10 -7.55
CA ASN A 70 -6.97 16.71 -8.22
C ASN A 70 -8.13 17.64 -7.88
N ASP A 71 -8.92 18.03 -8.89
CA ASP A 71 -10.10 18.91 -8.72
C ASP A 71 -11.22 18.25 -7.90
N ASP A 72 -11.29 16.91 -7.85
CA ASP A 72 -12.36 16.16 -7.18
C ASP A 72 -11.86 14.86 -6.50
N PRO A 73 -10.94 14.97 -5.51
CA PRO A 73 -10.32 13.83 -4.88
C PRO A 73 -11.25 13.06 -3.94
N LEU A 74 -10.90 11.81 -3.60
CA LEU A 74 -11.57 11.03 -2.57
C LEU A 74 -11.29 11.54 -1.14
N MET A 75 -10.32 12.42 -0.96
CA MET A 75 -9.99 13.09 0.31
C MET A 75 -9.43 12.16 1.39
N PHE A 76 -8.85 11.03 1.05
CA PHE A 76 -8.07 10.25 2.02
C PHE A 76 -6.83 11.02 2.45
N THR A 77 -6.40 10.80 3.69
CA THR A 77 -5.15 11.40 4.19
C THR A 77 -3.93 10.73 3.57
N TYR A 78 -3.99 9.39 3.40
CA TYR A 78 -2.92 8.62 2.79
C TYR A 78 -3.45 7.56 1.84
N LYS A 79 -2.65 7.23 0.84
CA LYS A 79 -2.81 6.07 -0.03
C LYS A 79 -1.69 5.06 0.26
N GLN A 80 -2.06 3.80 0.51
CA GLN A 80 -1.08 2.73 0.67
C GLN A 80 -0.35 2.49 -0.66
N ASN A 81 0.99 2.44 -0.62
CA ASN A 81 1.80 2.24 -1.82
C ASN A 81 2.10 0.75 -2.05
N ASN A 82 1.13 0.02 -2.58
CA ASN A 82 1.25 -1.42 -2.84
C ASN A 82 2.31 -1.75 -3.91
N CYS A 83 2.52 -0.86 -4.89
CA CYS A 83 3.56 -1.06 -5.91
C CYS A 83 4.95 -1.03 -5.27
N TRP A 84 5.22 -0.02 -4.44
CA TRP A 84 6.49 0.06 -3.70
C TRP A 84 6.69 -1.17 -2.81
N THR A 85 5.67 -1.61 -2.08
CA THR A 85 5.74 -2.78 -1.19
C THR A 85 6.17 -4.02 -1.97
N LYS A 86 5.52 -4.29 -3.09
CA LYS A 86 5.85 -5.43 -3.95
C LYS A 86 7.30 -5.37 -4.46
N ASP A 87 7.68 -4.26 -5.08
CA ASP A 87 9.01 -4.08 -5.64
C ASP A 87 10.10 -4.19 -4.57
N PHE A 88 9.86 -3.59 -3.40
CA PHE A 88 10.78 -3.62 -2.27
C PHE A 88 10.97 -5.05 -1.72
N LEU A 89 9.90 -5.79 -1.50
CA LEU A 89 9.98 -7.17 -1.01
C LEU A 89 10.64 -8.11 -2.04
N GLU A 90 10.33 -7.95 -3.31
CA GLU A 90 10.99 -8.70 -4.39
C GLU A 90 12.50 -8.41 -4.43
N PHE A 91 12.89 -7.13 -4.34
CA PHE A 91 14.32 -6.76 -4.30
C PHE A 91 15.03 -7.35 -3.09
N MET A 92 14.45 -7.22 -1.89
CA MET A 92 15.08 -7.73 -0.67
C MET A 92 15.10 -9.25 -0.61
N GLY A 93 14.17 -9.93 -1.27
CA GLY A 93 14.16 -11.39 -1.43
C GLY A 93 15.15 -11.91 -2.47
N THR A 94 15.65 -11.05 -3.35
CA THR A 94 16.65 -11.43 -4.35
C THR A 94 18.02 -11.68 -3.69
N ASP A 95 18.71 -12.76 -4.10
CA ASP A 95 20.09 -13.04 -3.65
C ASP A 95 20.99 -11.81 -3.90
N PRO A 96 21.78 -11.36 -2.91
CA PRO A 96 22.63 -10.17 -2.99
C PRO A 96 23.52 -10.11 -4.24
N LEU A 97 23.97 -11.25 -4.76
CA LEU A 97 24.78 -11.32 -5.98
C LEU A 97 24.05 -10.83 -7.23
N PHE A 98 22.72 -10.96 -7.26
CA PHE A 98 21.88 -10.61 -8.42
C PHE A 98 21.16 -9.28 -8.25
N ARG A 99 21.11 -8.69 -7.05
CA ARG A 99 20.38 -7.42 -6.77
C ARG A 99 20.79 -6.27 -7.67
N LYS A 100 22.03 -6.25 -8.15
CA LYS A 100 22.48 -5.19 -9.08
C LYS A 100 21.62 -5.12 -10.35
N GLY A 101 21.08 -6.25 -10.81
CA GLY A 101 20.18 -6.30 -11.98
C GLY A 101 18.75 -5.85 -11.71
N GLU A 102 18.38 -5.71 -10.43
CA GLU A 102 17.01 -5.40 -9.97
C GLU A 102 16.93 -4.01 -9.31
N TYR A 103 17.92 -3.16 -9.52
CA TYR A 103 18.03 -1.87 -8.82
C TYR A 103 16.87 -0.90 -9.12
N ASP A 104 16.26 -1.03 -10.29
CA ASP A 104 15.09 -0.29 -10.70
C ASP A 104 13.89 -0.51 -9.74
N LYS A 105 13.75 -1.66 -9.12
CA LYS A 105 12.73 -1.93 -8.10
C LYS A 105 12.83 -1.00 -6.88
N LEU A 106 14.02 -0.55 -6.53
CA LEU A 106 14.20 0.44 -5.45
C LEU A 106 13.96 1.88 -5.90
N THR A 107 14.24 2.19 -7.17
CA THR A 107 14.25 3.58 -7.65
C THR A 107 12.99 3.99 -8.37
N TYR A 108 12.24 3.04 -8.93
CA TYR A 108 11.00 3.33 -9.67
C TYR A 108 9.97 4.07 -8.84
N GLY A 109 9.83 3.72 -7.55
CA GLY A 109 8.94 4.41 -6.62
C GLY A 109 9.18 5.91 -6.51
N MET A 110 10.41 6.37 -6.72
CA MET A 110 10.75 7.80 -6.67
C MET A 110 10.11 8.61 -7.80
N LEU A 111 9.80 7.99 -8.95
CA LEU A 111 9.22 8.68 -10.10
C LEU A 111 7.80 9.18 -9.84
N TYR A 112 7.03 8.45 -9.03
CA TYR A 112 5.63 8.78 -8.75
C TYR A 112 5.35 9.14 -7.29
N ASN A 113 6.38 9.19 -6.44
CA ASN A 113 6.24 9.34 -5.00
C ASN A 113 5.44 10.58 -4.55
N TYR A 114 5.41 11.62 -5.35
CA TYR A 114 4.71 12.86 -5.05
C TYR A 114 3.36 13.00 -5.78
N GLY A 115 2.91 11.97 -6.49
CA GLY A 115 1.60 11.97 -7.16
C GLY A 115 0.42 11.77 -6.21
N GLU A 116 0.67 11.22 -5.01
CA GLU A 116 -0.29 11.03 -3.93
C GLU A 116 0.44 11.15 -2.58
N ASP A 117 -0.30 11.33 -1.50
CA ASP A 117 0.25 11.24 -0.14
C ASP A 117 0.44 9.77 0.25
N PHE A 118 1.55 9.19 -0.20
CA PHE A 118 1.80 7.77 -0.03
C PHE A 118 2.22 7.38 1.39
N MET A 119 1.68 6.23 1.82
CA MET A 119 2.13 5.48 2.99
C MET A 119 2.79 4.19 2.52
N LEU A 120 4.10 4.06 2.76
CA LEU A 120 4.84 2.83 2.54
C LEU A 120 4.41 1.82 3.60
N SER A 121 3.89 0.70 3.16
CA SER A 121 3.33 -0.30 4.07
C SER A 121 4.02 -1.64 3.92
N LEU A 122 4.31 -2.25 5.05
CA LEU A 122 4.57 -3.67 5.19
C LEU A 122 3.47 -4.19 6.12
N ASN A 123 2.37 -4.63 5.55
CA ASN A 123 1.13 -4.93 6.28
C ASN A 123 0.91 -6.44 6.47
N HIS A 124 -0.14 -6.81 7.18
CA HIS A 124 -0.43 -8.21 7.49
C HIS A 124 -0.70 -9.08 6.26
N ASP A 125 -1.16 -8.50 5.15
CA ASP A 125 -1.40 -9.26 3.90
C ASP A 125 -0.09 -9.69 3.25
N ASP A 126 0.97 -8.88 3.40
CA ASP A 126 2.29 -9.18 2.85
C ASP A 126 2.95 -10.36 3.60
N PHE A 127 2.53 -10.64 4.83
CA PHE A 127 3.15 -11.61 5.75
C PHE A 127 2.26 -12.82 6.07
N ARG A 128 1.29 -13.13 5.22
CA ARG A 128 0.40 -14.28 5.44
C ARG A 128 1.13 -15.63 5.43
N GLU A 129 2.13 -15.75 4.56
CA GLU A 129 2.86 -17.01 4.38
C GLU A 129 4.23 -17.02 5.07
N LYS A 130 4.91 -15.88 5.09
CA LYS A 130 6.26 -15.72 5.64
C LYS A 130 6.38 -14.43 6.43
N ALA A 131 7.11 -14.45 7.53
CA ALA A 131 7.49 -13.23 8.24
C ALA A 131 8.44 -12.36 7.40
N PHE A 132 8.50 -11.06 7.66
CA PHE A 132 9.40 -10.15 6.96
C PHE A 132 10.85 -10.63 6.98
N VAL A 133 11.31 -11.11 8.12
CA VAL A 133 12.67 -11.65 8.28
C VAL A 133 12.96 -12.81 7.34
N ASP A 134 11.98 -13.66 7.05
CA ASP A 134 12.14 -14.81 6.15
C ASP A 134 12.03 -14.44 4.66
N MET A 135 11.55 -13.24 4.37
CA MET A 135 11.45 -12.72 2.99
C MET A 135 12.73 -12.02 2.54
N VAL A 136 13.54 -11.57 3.47
CA VAL A 136 14.83 -10.92 3.18
C VAL A 136 15.90 -11.99 2.94
N SER A 137 16.61 -11.93 1.82
CA SER A 137 17.68 -12.87 1.50
C SER A 137 18.97 -12.56 2.28
N GLY A 138 19.72 -13.60 2.64
CA GLY A 138 21.04 -13.47 3.27
C GLY A 138 21.82 -14.79 3.17
N SER A 139 23.13 -14.71 2.98
CA SER A 139 23.99 -15.89 2.77
C SER A 139 24.28 -16.68 4.05
N ASP A 140 24.25 -16.00 5.19
CA ASP A 140 24.43 -16.57 6.52
C ASP A 140 23.68 -15.69 7.54
N GLU A 141 23.60 -16.11 8.80
CA GLU A 141 22.84 -15.41 9.85
C GLU A 141 23.29 -13.94 10.03
N LYS A 142 24.58 -13.66 9.99
CA LYS A 142 25.12 -12.30 10.14
C LYS A 142 24.81 -11.43 8.94
N ALA A 143 24.95 -11.94 7.72
CA ALA A 143 24.61 -11.25 6.50
C ALA A 143 23.10 -11.00 6.44
N HIS A 144 22.29 -11.99 6.79
CA HIS A 144 20.84 -11.89 6.85
C HIS A 144 20.39 -10.77 7.81
N LEU A 145 20.91 -10.74 9.03
CA LEU A 145 20.61 -9.66 9.98
C LEU A 145 21.04 -8.28 9.46
N SER A 146 22.18 -8.22 8.76
CA SER A 146 22.64 -6.97 8.14
C SER A 146 21.72 -6.50 7.03
N ASP A 147 21.21 -7.42 6.21
CA ASP A 147 20.28 -7.13 5.13
C ASP A 147 18.89 -6.69 5.66
N ILE A 148 18.40 -7.30 6.74
CA ILE A 148 17.18 -6.85 7.42
C ILE A 148 17.34 -5.40 7.91
N LYS A 149 18.47 -5.08 8.55
CA LYS A 149 18.75 -3.71 9.00
C LYS A 149 18.86 -2.72 7.83
N ALA A 150 19.47 -3.12 6.73
CA ALA A 150 19.57 -2.30 5.52
C ALA A 150 18.18 -2.08 4.89
N ALA A 151 17.34 -3.11 4.84
CA ALA A 151 15.96 -3.03 4.35
C ALA A 151 15.13 -2.04 5.16
N LEU A 152 15.13 -2.17 6.50
CA LEU A 152 14.43 -1.24 7.37
C LEU A 152 14.99 0.19 7.25
N GLY A 153 16.33 0.33 7.24
CA GLY A 153 16.98 1.62 7.04
C GLY A 153 16.57 2.29 5.74
N PHE A 154 16.51 1.55 4.65
CA PHE A 154 16.04 2.06 3.35
C PHE A 154 14.57 2.48 3.41
N MET A 155 13.69 1.63 3.95
CA MET A 155 12.27 1.96 4.11
C MET A 155 12.08 3.26 4.89
N TYR A 156 12.77 3.42 6.03
CA TYR A 156 12.64 4.63 6.85
C TYR A 156 13.25 5.88 6.21
N ALA A 157 14.31 5.74 5.41
CA ALA A 157 14.91 6.85 4.68
C ALA A 157 14.14 7.24 3.40
N HIS A 158 13.34 6.33 2.84
CA HIS A 158 12.53 6.61 1.65
C HIS A 158 11.43 7.64 1.97
N PRO A 159 11.07 8.55 1.03
CA PRO A 159 9.95 9.47 1.20
C PRO A 159 8.61 8.76 1.46
N GLY A 160 7.69 9.46 2.12
CA GLY A 160 6.36 8.94 2.47
C GLY A 160 6.22 8.52 3.94
N SER A 161 4.99 8.41 4.42
CA SER A 161 4.67 7.87 5.75
C SER A 161 4.92 6.38 5.81
N LYS A 162 5.05 5.81 7.02
CA LYS A 162 5.39 4.40 7.22
C LYS A 162 4.29 3.68 8.00
N MET A 163 3.96 2.46 7.56
CA MET A 163 3.09 1.54 8.28
C MET A 163 3.74 0.15 8.30
N PHE A 164 3.83 -0.43 9.48
CA PHE A 164 4.45 -1.74 9.69
C PHE A 164 3.50 -2.64 10.47
N ALA A 165 3.35 -3.89 10.04
CA ALA A 165 2.55 -4.85 10.79
C ALA A 165 3.22 -5.14 12.14
N ALA A 166 2.42 -5.09 13.20
CA ALA A 166 2.91 -5.27 14.57
C ALA A 166 3.66 -6.60 14.73
N GLY A 167 4.84 -6.55 15.34
CA GLY A 167 5.69 -7.70 15.61
C GLY A 167 6.66 -8.07 14.50
N GLN A 168 6.45 -7.61 13.27
CA GLN A 168 7.38 -7.90 12.16
C GLN A 168 8.72 -7.17 12.32
N ASP A 169 8.72 -6.02 12.97
CA ASP A 169 9.91 -5.24 13.35
C ASP A 169 10.74 -5.93 14.43
N ALA A 170 10.11 -6.77 15.25
CA ALA A 170 10.77 -7.57 16.29
C ALA A 170 11.18 -8.98 15.82
N GLY A 171 11.00 -9.29 14.54
CA GLY A 171 11.34 -10.60 13.97
C GLY A 171 10.42 -11.73 14.45
N LEU A 172 9.19 -11.42 14.87
CA LEU A 172 8.23 -12.46 15.27
C LEU A 172 7.84 -13.29 14.06
N GLU A 173 8.05 -14.59 14.17
CA GLU A 173 7.63 -15.57 13.19
C GLU A 173 6.12 -15.58 13.10
N LYS A 174 5.58 -15.41 11.90
CA LYS A 174 4.16 -15.43 11.54
C LYS A 174 3.29 -14.41 12.29
N PHE A 175 2.69 -13.54 11.54
CA PHE A 175 1.57 -12.76 12.04
C PHE A 175 0.44 -13.74 12.39
N MET A 176 0.04 -13.71 13.66
CA MET A 176 -0.93 -14.58 14.30
C MET A 176 -2.08 -15.02 13.38
N SER A 177 -1.95 -16.22 12.81
CA SER A 177 -3.07 -16.92 12.12
C SER A 177 -3.99 -17.63 13.11
N GLU A 178 -3.85 -17.40 14.41
CA GLU A 178 -4.55 -18.11 15.48
C GLU A 178 -5.08 -17.16 16.58
N LEU A 179 -5.81 -16.12 16.18
CA LEU A 179 -6.74 -15.44 17.10
C LEU A 179 -8.16 -15.59 16.63
#